data_c6ebcbcc574faf9f1fcb959361f6af9f
#
_entry.id   c6ebcbcc574faf9f1fcb959361f6af9f
#
_cell.length_a   1.000
_cell.length_b   1.000
_cell.length_c   1.000
_cell.angle_alpha   90.00
_cell.angle_beta   90.00
_cell.angle_gamma   90.00
#
_symmetry.space_group_name_H-M   'P 1'
#
loop_
_entity.id
_entity.type
_entity.pdbx_description
1 polymer ?
#
loop_
_entity_poly.entity_id
_entity_poly.type
_entity_poly.pdbx_seq_one_letter_code
_entity_poly.pdbx_strand_id
1 'polypeptide(L)'
;MSVFQSPARYDSTVVAITTDTGLTWYGEVVPLGPNYLASYADGVRAGIKELGPKLIGQDPRDLSVLNAYMDYHLKGHPYVKSGLDMACWDILGKVSGLPVNTLLGGNFNNEGVNL
;
A
#
# COMPACT_ATOMS: atom_id res chain seq x y z
N MET A 1 4.71 35.02 -16.41
CA MET A 1 3.51 34.32 -15.98
C MET A 1 3.92 33.36 -14.85
N SER A 2 3.29 33.51 -13.70
CA SER A 2 3.54 32.64 -12.58
C SER A 2 2.31 31.75 -12.39
N VAL A 3 2.47 30.44 -12.57
CA VAL A 3 1.39 29.44 -12.49
C VAL A 3 1.66 28.46 -11.36
N PHE A 4 2.52 28.84 -10.41
CA PHE A 4 2.87 27.96 -9.33
C PHE A 4 1.84 28.04 -8.21
N GLN A 5 1.17 26.91 -7.93
CA GLN A 5 0.39 26.72 -6.72
C GLN A 5 1.03 25.63 -5.87
N SER A 6 1.43 26.00 -4.68
CA SER A 6 1.83 25.04 -3.68
C SER A 6 0.57 24.39 -3.10
N PRO A 7 0.44 23.06 -3.12
CA PRO A 7 -0.73 22.43 -2.49
C PRO A 7 -0.72 22.70 -0.99
N ALA A 8 -1.87 23.13 -0.47
CA ALA A 8 -2.03 23.40 0.97
C ALA A 8 -2.01 22.11 1.81
N ARG A 9 -2.12 20.94 1.19
CA ARG A 9 -2.10 19.61 1.82
C ARG A 9 -1.79 18.55 0.78
N TYR A 10 -1.28 17.41 1.26
CA TYR A 10 -1.03 16.25 0.42
C TYR A 10 -2.32 15.45 0.23
N ASP A 11 -2.56 15.02 -1.00
CA ASP A 11 -3.71 14.18 -1.34
C ASP A 11 -3.31 12.71 -1.18
N SER A 12 -3.70 12.12 -0.05
CA SER A 12 -3.44 10.72 0.24
C SER A 12 -4.61 9.83 -0.15
N THR A 13 -4.31 8.58 -0.46
CA THR A 13 -5.30 7.53 -0.66
C THR A 13 -5.11 6.45 0.38
N VAL A 14 -6.14 6.20 1.17
CA VAL A 14 -6.16 5.12 2.16
C VAL A 14 -6.88 3.93 1.55
N VAL A 15 -6.22 2.77 1.61
CA VAL A 15 -6.80 1.50 1.19
C VAL A 15 -7.28 0.75 2.42
N ALA A 16 -8.52 0.32 2.41
CA ALA A 16 -9.08 -0.54 3.45
C ALA A 16 -9.34 -1.93 2.86
N ILE A 17 -8.79 -2.95 3.49
CA ILE A 17 -9.05 -4.36 3.15
C ILE A 17 -9.84 -4.99 4.29
N THR A 18 -11.02 -5.50 3.97
CA THR A 18 -11.87 -6.22 4.93
C THR A 18 -11.80 -7.71 4.64
N THR A 19 -11.49 -8.49 5.66
CA THR A 19 -11.44 -9.95 5.59
C THR A 19 -12.84 -10.55 5.76
N ASP A 20 -12.98 -11.82 5.43
CA ASP A 20 -14.20 -12.60 5.63
C ASP A 20 -14.60 -12.72 7.11
N THR A 21 -13.63 -12.56 8.02
CA THR A 21 -13.90 -12.52 9.47
C THR A 21 -14.39 -11.16 9.97
N GLY A 22 -14.52 -10.16 9.07
CA GLY A 22 -15.01 -8.82 9.38
C GLY A 22 -13.97 -7.85 9.92
N LEU A 23 -12.70 -8.20 9.89
CA LEU A 23 -11.61 -7.33 10.30
C LEU A 23 -11.16 -6.45 9.13
N THR A 24 -10.92 -5.18 9.41
CA THR A 24 -10.46 -4.20 8.41
C THR A 24 -9.06 -3.69 8.75
N TRP A 25 -8.20 -3.70 7.76
CA TRP A 25 -6.81 -3.23 7.86
C TRP A 25 -6.51 -2.22 6.76
N TYR A 26 -5.51 -1.38 6.99
CA TYR A 26 -5.29 -0.19 6.18
C TYR A 26 -3.89 -0.12 5.60
N GLY A 27 -3.81 0.41 4.38
CA GLY A 27 -2.59 0.90 3.76
C GLY A 27 -2.81 2.33 3.27
N GLU A 28 -1.74 3.07 3.03
CA GLU A 28 -1.81 4.45 2.58
C GLU A 28 -0.77 4.73 1.51
N VAL A 29 -1.15 5.54 0.52
CA VAL A 29 -0.24 6.05 -0.50
C VAL A 29 -0.40 7.57 -0.59
N VAL A 30 0.72 8.29 -0.49
CA VAL A 30 0.76 9.75 -0.56
C VAL A 30 1.76 10.17 -1.64
N PRO A 31 1.37 10.17 -2.91
CA PRO A 31 2.21 10.75 -3.94
C PRO A 31 2.23 12.27 -3.81
N LEU A 32 3.40 12.88 -3.87
CA LEU A 32 3.55 14.32 -3.65
C LEU A 32 2.99 15.18 -4.79
N GLY A 33 2.80 14.61 -5.96
CA GLY A 33 2.23 15.28 -7.10
C GLY A 33 2.76 14.71 -8.42
N PRO A 34 2.12 15.05 -9.55
CA PRO A 34 2.47 14.46 -10.86
C PRO A 34 3.85 14.86 -11.36
N ASN A 35 4.41 15.94 -10.83
CA ASN A 35 5.76 16.41 -11.16
C ASN A 35 6.84 15.76 -10.28
N TYR A 36 6.46 14.97 -9.30
CA TYR A 36 7.38 14.28 -8.40
C TYR A 36 7.31 12.77 -8.58
N LEU A 37 6.12 12.20 -8.55
CA LEU A 37 5.88 10.77 -8.76
C LEU A 37 5.03 10.54 -10.00
N ALA A 38 5.39 9.53 -10.79
CA ALA A 38 4.65 9.16 -11.99
C ALA A 38 3.17 8.81 -11.68
N SER A 39 2.93 8.16 -10.55
CA SER A 39 1.57 7.91 -10.03
C SER A 39 1.17 9.02 -9.08
N TYR A 40 0.48 10.02 -9.56
CA TYR A 40 -0.16 11.05 -8.73
C TYR A 40 -1.46 10.52 -8.12
N ALA A 41 -2.11 11.30 -7.22
CA ALA A 41 -3.23 10.83 -6.41
C ALA A 41 -4.37 10.22 -7.23
N ASP A 42 -4.79 10.84 -8.32
CA ASP A 42 -5.82 10.28 -9.20
C ASP A 42 -5.35 9.00 -9.91
N GLY A 43 -4.08 8.93 -10.27
CA GLY A 43 -3.49 7.72 -10.85
C GLY A 43 -3.47 6.55 -9.87
N VAL A 44 -3.15 6.83 -8.61
CA VAL A 44 -3.21 5.82 -7.53
C VAL A 44 -4.64 5.31 -7.36
N ARG A 45 -5.60 6.20 -7.25
CA ARG A 45 -7.02 5.82 -7.11
C ARG A 45 -7.54 5.03 -8.30
N ALA A 46 -7.17 5.43 -9.51
CA ALA A 46 -7.54 4.69 -10.74
C ALA A 46 -6.93 3.28 -10.74
N GLY A 47 -5.68 3.13 -10.34
CA GLY A 47 -5.02 1.83 -10.25
C GLY A 47 -5.64 0.92 -9.19
N ILE A 48 -6.00 1.47 -8.03
CA ILE A 48 -6.71 0.71 -6.99
C ILE A 48 -8.10 0.28 -7.47
N LYS A 49 -8.80 1.14 -8.20
CA LYS A 49 -10.09 0.81 -8.80
C LYS A 49 -9.98 -0.33 -9.82
N GLU A 50 -8.86 -0.40 -10.54
CA GLU A 50 -8.57 -1.48 -11.48
C GLU A 50 -8.24 -2.79 -10.77
N LEU A 51 -7.38 -2.75 -9.75
CA LEU A 51 -6.91 -3.94 -9.05
C LEU A 51 -7.89 -4.46 -7.98
N GLY A 52 -8.56 -3.57 -7.26
CA GLY A 52 -9.37 -3.94 -6.11
C GLY A 52 -10.37 -5.06 -6.37
N PRO A 53 -11.20 -4.98 -7.42
CA PRO A 53 -12.16 -6.04 -7.72
C PRO A 53 -11.51 -7.40 -8.00
N LYS A 54 -10.30 -7.41 -8.54
CA LYS A 54 -9.55 -8.62 -8.88
C LYS A 54 -8.96 -9.30 -7.65
N LEU A 55 -8.75 -8.55 -6.57
CA LEU A 55 -8.20 -9.08 -5.31
C LEU A 55 -9.26 -9.69 -4.40
N ILE A 56 -10.52 -9.44 -4.66
CA ILE A 56 -11.61 -10.03 -3.87
C ILE A 56 -11.56 -11.54 -3.94
N GLY A 57 -11.60 -12.21 -2.78
CA GLY A 57 -11.50 -13.67 -2.68
C GLY A 57 -10.08 -14.21 -2.58
N GLN A 58 -9.05 -13.36 -2.73
CA GLN A 58 -7.67 -13.76 -2.52
C GLN A 58 -7.33 -13.81 -1.01
N ASP A 59 -6.35 -14.61 -0.64
CA ASP A 59 -5.84 -14.64 0.74
C ASP A 59 -4.85 -13.50 0.96
N PRO A 60 -5.18 -12.50 1.82
CA PRO A 60 -4.30 -11.36 2.05
C PRO A 60 -2.99 -11.72 2.77
N ARG A 61 -2.87 -12.92 3.33
CA ARG A 61 -1.66 -13.39 4.00
C ARG A 61 -0.62 -13.93 3.02
N ASP A 62 -1.03 -14.23 1.81
CA ASP A 62 -0.19 -14.87 0.80
C ASP A 62 0.48 -13.81 -0.08
N LEU A 63 1.37 -13.03 0.53
CA LEU A 63 1.95 -11.82 -0.05
C LEU A 63 2.67 -12.04 -1.37
N SER A 64 3.44 -13.13 -1.48
CA SER A 64 4.17 -13.45 -2.71
C SER A 64 3.22 -13.72 -3.88
N VAL A 65 2.15 -14.47 -3.62
CA VAL A 65 1.11 -14.76 -4.62
C VAL A 65 0.36 -13.51 -5.01
N LEU A 66 -0.01 -12.69 -4.01
CA LEU A 66 -0.72 -11.42 -4.24
C LEU A 66 0.11 -10.46 -5.08
N ASN A 67 1.39 -10.32 -4.78
CA ASN A 67 2.26 -9.43 -5.54
C ASN A 67 2.41 -9.91 -7.00
N ALA A 68 2.59 -11.20 -7.23
CA ALA A 68 2.62 -11.76 -8.57
C ALA A 68 1.29 -11.56 -9.30
N TYR A 69 0.18 -11.70 -8.61
CA TYR A 69 -1.16 -11.50 -9.15
C TYR A 69 -1.40 -10.03 -9.54
N MET A 70 -1.00 -9.09 -8.67
CA MET A 70 -1.07 -7.67 -8.97
C MET A 70 -0.20 -7.30 -10.19
N ASP A 71 1.00 -7.86 -10.29
CA ASP A 71 1.91 -7.63 -11.41
C ASP A 71 1.36 -8.19 -12.73
N TYR A 72 0.62 -9.27 -12.66
CA TYR A 72 -0.05 -9.84 -13.83
C TYR A 72 -1.18 -8.93 -14.32
N HIS A 73 -2.01 -8.41 -13.42
CA HIS A 73 -3.20 -7.65 -13.77
C HIS A 73 -2.96 -6.16 -14.02
N LEU A 74 -1.89 -5.61 -13.47
CA LEU A 74 -1.51 -4.21 -13.68
C LEU A 74 0.01 -4.12 -13.81
N LYS A 75 0.49 -3.84 -15.00
CA LYS A 75 1.92 -3.66 -15.24
C LYS A 75 2.40 -2.33 -14.68
N GLY A 76 3.56 -2.34 -14.03
CA GLY A 76 4.10 -1.13 -13.42
C GLY A 76 3.29 -0.64 -12.22
N HIS A 77 3.23 0.65 -12.02
CA HIS A 77 2.47 1.33 -10.97
C HIS A 77 2.77 0.81 -9.54
N PRO A 78 4.05 0.82 -9.12
CA PRO A 78 4.42 0.30 -7.81
C PRO A 78 3.76 1.08 -6.66
N TYR A 79 3.45 2.34 -6.85
CA TYR A 79 2.79 3.19 -5.83
C TYR A 79 1.36 2.73 -5.55
N VAL A 80 0.65 2.26 -6.56
CA VAL A 80 -0.68 1.66 -6.40
C VAL A 80 -0.60 0.39 -5.56
N LYS A 81 0.33 -0.48 -5.93
CA LYS A 81 0.52 -1.80 -5.29
C LYS A 81 1.02 -1.67 -3.86
N SER A 82 1.82 -0.65 -3.58
CA SER A 82 2.36 -0.37 -2.25
C SER A 82 1.28 -0.22 -1.18
N GLY A 83 0.22 0.52 -1.48
CA GLY A 83 -0.89 0.70 -0.53
C GLY A 83 -1.61 -0.62 -0.22
N LEU A 84 -1.85 -1.43 -1.23
CA LEU A 84 -2.46 -2.76 -1.08
C LEU A 84 -1.52 -3.72 -0.33
N ASP A 85 -0.25 -3.72 -0.67
CA ASP A 85 0.77 -4.54 -0.02
C ASP A 85 0.91 -4.21 1.47
N MET A 86 0.96 -2.93 1.83
CA MET A 86 1.02 -2.50 3.23
C MET A 86 -0.18 -2.99 4.05
N ALA A 87 -1.39 -2.90 3.49
CA ALA A 87 -2.58 -3.41 4.16
C ALA A 87 -2.50 -4.93 4.37
N CYS A 88 -1.97 -5.67 3.41
CA CYS A 88 -1.77 -7.11 3.53
C CYS A 88 -0.70 -7.47 4.57
N TRP A 89 0.40 -6.72 4.64
CA TRP A 89 1.40 -6.89 5.70
C TRP A 89 0.81 -6.64 7.09
N ASP A 90 -0.04 -5.62 7.22
CA ASP A 90 -0.72 -5.33 8.48
C ASP A 90 -1.64 -6.50 8.90
N ILE A 91 -2.38 -7.06 7.96
CA ILE A 91 -3.20 -8.26 8.19
C ILE A 91 -2.34 -9.43 8.67
N LEU A 92 -1.25 -9.71 7.98
CA LEU A 92 -0.35 -10.82 8.35
C LEU A 92 0.22 -10.62 9.74
N GLY A 93 0.63 -9.41 10.08
CA GLY A 93 1.13 -9.07 11.42
C GLY A 93 0.09 -9.30 12.50
N LYS A 94 -1.12 -8.84 12.28
CA LYS A 94 -2.23 -9.00 13.26
C LYS A 94 -2.65 -10.46 13.42
N VAL A 95 -2.79 -11.18 12.33
CA VAL A 95 -3.18 -12.61 12.36
C VAL A 95 -2.10 -13.47 13.01
N SER A 96 -0.82 -13.20 12.73
CA SER A 96 0.30 -13.95 13.31
C SER A 96 0.65 -13.53 14.74
N GLY A 97 0.17 -12.37 15.18
CA GLY A 97 0.52 -11.80 16.48
C GLY A 97 1.94 -11.25 16.54
N LEU A 98 2.56 -10.99 15.40
CA LEU A 98 3.93 -10.50 15.30
C LEU A 98 3.96 -9.09 14.68
N PRO A 99 4.87 -8.20 15.14
CA PRO A 99 5.11 -6.93 14.47
C PRO A 99 5.61 -7.16 13.04
N VAL A 100 5.26 -6.27 12.12
CA VAL A 100 5.68 -6.35 10.71
C VAL A 100 7.21 -6.33 10.58
N ASN A 101 7.90 -5.55 11.39
CA ASN A 101 9.36 -5.53 11.38
C ASN A 101 9.97 -6.91 11.70
N THR A 102 9.35 -7.68 12.60
CA THR A 102 9.77 -9.06 12.89
C THR A 102 9.54 -9.97 11.68
N LEU A 103 8.41 -9.83 11.01
CA LEU A 103 8.09 -10.60 9.80
C LEU A 103 9.05 -10.29 8.64
N LEU A 104 9.57 -9.05 8.58
CA LEU A 104 10.54 -8.60 7.57
C LEU A 104 12.00 -8.97 7.91
N GLY A 105 12.25 -9.66 9.00
CA GLY A 105 13.60 -10.07 9.41
C GLY A 105 14.07 -9.51 10.75
N GLY A 106 13.23 -8.72 11.43
CA GLY A 106 13.49 -8.18 12.76
C GLY A 106 14.37 -6.94 12.77
N ASN A 107 14.63 -6.46 13.97
CA ASN A 107 15.49 -5.31 14.22
C ASN A 107 16.92 -5.75 14.56
N PHE A 108 17.87 -5.16 13.88
CA PHE A 108 19.28 -5.29 14.26
C PHE A 108 19.59 -4.52 15.56
N ASN A 109 18.89 -3.44 15.82
CA ASN A 109 19.06 -2.57 16.97
C ASN A 109 17.70 -2.22 17.58
N ASN A 110 17.46 -2.66 18.81
CA ASN A 110 16.22 -2.39 19.54
C ASN A 110 16.07 -0.92 19.99
N GLU A 111 17.12 -0.13 19.91
CA GLU A 111 17.11 1.28 20.30
C GLU A 111 16.79 2.23 19.14
N GLY A 112 16.52 1.67 17.97
CA GLY A 112 16.27 2.43 16.75
C GLY A 112 17.56 2.87 16.06
N VAL A 113 17.41 3.50 14.92
CA VAL A 113 18.54 4.03 14.14
C VAL A 113 18.80 5.46 14.59
N ASN A 114 19.96 5.70 15.16
CA ASN A 114 20.43 7.06 15.42
C ASN A 114 20.92 7.66 14.08
N LEU A 115 20.17 8.60 13.57
CA LEU A 115 20.56 9.39 12.40
C LEU A 115 21.33 10.62 12.82
#